data_5accc623ae101820e14c7c5513370772
#
_entry.id   5accc623ae101820e14c7c5513370772
#
_cell.length_a   1.000
_cell.length_b   1.000
_cell.length_c   1.000
_cell.angle_alpha   90.00
_cell.angle_beta   90.00
_cell.angle_gamma   90.00
#
_symmetry.space_group_name_H-M   'P 1'
#
loop_
_entity.id
_entity.type
_entity.pdbx_description
1 polymer ?
#
loop_
_entity_poly.entity_id
_entity_poly.type
_entity_poly.pdbx_seq_one_letter_code
_entity_poly.pdbx_strand_id
1 'polypeptide(L)'
;CPHCGAWLGDEPEPEEKKIEPVEMDEKLLTDEEKKAVEEFSHKIDVRDTNMILQYGAAAQKNVAGFSESALNNVRSKDLGEIGQDLSRLVVELKGFGDSDEKKGLMGLFKKAGNRLESMKAQYSKVEANVEKISQSLEQHQITLLKDVAMFDQMYELNLKYYKELTMYILAGKKRLEEVRSGELEELRKKAEQSGTAEDAQAYNDLVNLCNRFEKKIHDLELTRMVSVQMGPQTRLLQNNDTLMIEKIQSSLVNTIPLWKSQMVLALGLEHSRQATAAQSAVTEMTNELLKKNADTLKMGTIATAKEAE
;
A
#
# COMPACT_ATOMS: atom_id res chain seq x y z
N CYS A 1 18.20 25.54 7.26
CA CYS A 1 17.75 26.06 8.57
C CYS A 1 18.82 26.96 9.15
N PRO A 2 18.55 28.24 9.53
CA PRO A 2 19.57 29.19 10.01
C PRO A 2 20.24 28.79 11.33
N HIS A 3 19.78 27.74 12.00
CA HIS A 3 20.26 27.37 13.33
C HIS A 3 21.00 26.04 13.44
N CYS A 4 21.01 25.18 12.43
CA CYS A 4 21.66 23.86 12.54
C CYS A 4 22.61 23.52 11.40
N GLY A 5 22.78 24.37 10.37
CA GLY A 5 23.72 24.15 9.27
C GLY A 5 23.48 22.89 8.43
N ALA A 6 22.34 22.21 8.61
CA ALA A 6 22.02 21.03 7.82
C ALA A 6 21.62 21.46 6.42
N TRP A 7 22.41 21.12 5.44
CA TRP A 7 22.10 21.17 4.02
C TRP A 7 20.98 20.13 3.78
N LEU A 8 19.78 20.63 3.51
CA LEU A 8 18.77 19.83 2.82
C LEU A 8 19.25 19.84 1.36
N GLY A 9 19.90 18.78 0.92
CA GLY A 9 20.13 18.55 -0.48
C GLY A 9 18.76 18.50 -1.17
N ASP A 10 18.62 19.25 -2.27
CA ASP A 10 17.50 19.09 -3.18
C ASP A 10 17.51 17.62 -3.62
N GLU A 11 16.59 16.82 -3.05
CA GLU A 11 16.24 15.55 -3.66
C GLU A 11 15.75 15.90 -5.07
N PRO A 12 16.32 15.32 -6.13
CA PRO A 12 15.81 15.54 -7.47
C PRO A 12 14.34 15.09 -7.44
N GLU A 13 13.44 15.99 -7.81
CA GLU A 13 12.04 15.64 -8.08
C GLU A 13 12.05 14.39 -8.96
N PRO A 14 11.26 13.37 -8.65
CA PRO A 14 11.19 12.18 -9.48
C PRO A 14 10.82 12.64 -10.89
N GLU A 15 11.75 12.43 -11.83
CA GLU A 15 11.49 12.71 -13.24
C GLU A 15 10.18 12.04 -13.62
N GLU A 16 9.14 12.83 -13.88
CA GLU A 16 7.92 12.37 -14.53
C GLU A 16 8.35 11.77 -15.87
N LYS A 17 8.56 10.45 -15.89
CA LYS A 17 8.70 9.72 -17.15
C LYS A 17 7.43 9.98 -17.94
N LYS A 18 7.50 10.89 -18.90
CA LYS A 18 6.47 11.05 -19.92
C LYS A 18 6.21 9.66 -20.48
N ILE A 19 5.01 9.15 -20.23
CA ILE A 19 4.53 7.91 -20.82
C ILE A 19 4.42 8.22 -22.31
N GLU A 20 5.43 7.83 -23.08
CA GLU A 20 5.34 7.88 -24.53
C GLU A 20 4.14 7.04 -24.95
N PRO A 21 3.30 7.50 -25.87
CA PRO A 21 2.20 6.70 -26.38
C PRO A 21 2.80 5.43 -26.95
N VAL A 22 2.42 4.27 -26.36
CA VAL A 22 2.85 2.96 -26.86
C VAL A 22 2.39 2.88 -28.31
N GLU A 23 3.34 3.00 -29.25
CA GLU A 23 3.08 2.75 -30.67
C GLU A 23 2.39 1.39 -30.77
N MET A 24 1.41 1.30 -31.69
CA MET A 24 0.67 0.05 -31.94
C MET A 24 1.65 -1.03 -32.40
N ASP A 25 2.21 -1.73 -31.44
CA ASP A 25 3.20 -2.76 -31.75
C ASP A 25 2.44 -4.02 -32.16
N GLU A 26 2.30 -4.20 -33.49
CA GLU A 26 1.90 -5.50 -34.08
C GLU A 26 2.80 -6.65 -33.60
N LYS A 27 3.98 -6.31 -33.05
CA LYS A 27 4.93 -7.23 -32.44
C LYS A 27 4.41 -7.89 -31.15
N LEU A 28 3.37 -7.34 -30.52
CA LEU A 28 2.73 -7.95 -29.34
C LEU A 28 1.77 -9.08 -29.69
N LEU A 29 1.39 -9.22 -30.97
CA LEU A 29 0.50 -10.27 -31.42
C LEU A 29 1.31 -11.48 -31.94
N THR A 30 0.86 -12.66 -31.51
CA THR A 30 1.37 -13.92 -32.06
C THR A 30 0.96 -14.08 -33.53
N ASP A 31 1.63 -14.98 -34.26
CA ASP A 31 1.27 -15.23 -35.65
C ASP A 31 -0.15 -15.80 -35.79
N GLU A 32 -0.65 -16.52 -34.79
CA GLU A 32 -2.04 -17.00 -34.74
C GLU A 32 -3.03 -15.84 -34.54
N GLU A 33 -2.70 -14.88 -33.64
CA GLU A 33 -3.50 -13.69 -33.42
C GLU A 33 -3.53 -12.79 -34.66
N LYS A 34 -2.43 -12.65 -35.39
CA LYS A 34 -2.37 -11.92 -36.66
C LYS A 34 -3.26 -12.56 -37.74
N LYS A 35 -3.24 -13.90 -37.85
CA LYS A 35 -4.15 -14.63 -38.76
C LYS A 35 -5.61 -14.42 -38.37
N ALA A 36 -5.92 -14.46 -37.06
CA ALA A 36 -7.28 -14.20 -36.59
C ALA A 36 -7.75 -12.78 -36.92
N VAL A 37 -6.87 -11.77 -36.81
CA VAL A 37 -7.15 -10.39 -37.24
C VAL A 37 -7.46 -10.33 -38.74
N GLU A 38 -6.66 -11.02 -39.56
CA GLU A 38 -6.85 -11.14 -41.02
C GLU A 38 -8.18 -11.76 -41.40
N GLU A 39 -8.48 -12.93 -40.84
CA GLU A 39 -9.73 -13.65 -41.10
C GLU A 39 -10.96 -12.84 -40.61
N PHE A 40 -10.82 -12.13 -39.50
CA PHE A 40 -11.89 -11.32 -38.95
C PHE A 40 -12.12 -10.04 -39.77
N SER A 41 -11.06 -9.40 -40.30
CA SER A 41 -11.21 -8.20 -41.14
C SER A 41 -12.12 -8.45 -42.36
N HIS A 42 -11.99 -9.61 -43.00
CA HIS A 42 -12.84 -9.99 -44.13
C HIS A 42 -14.31 -10.28 -43.80
N LYS A 43 -14.61 -10.52 -42.50
CA LYS A 43 -16.00 -10.74 -42.04
C LYS A 43 -16.73 -9.45 -41.69
N ILE A 44 -16.01 -8.32 -41.65
CA ILE A 44 -16.58 -7.01 -41.31
C ILE A 44 -17.33 -6.46 -42.52
N ASP A 45 -18.64 -6.33 -42.40
CA ASP A 45 -19.46 -5.63 -43.39
C ASP A 45 -19.70 -4.18 -42.93
N VAL A 46 -19.06 -3.24 -43.62
CA VAL A 46 -19.18 -1.80 -43.34
C VAL A 46 -20.60 -1.28 -43.64
N ARG A 47 -21.38 -2.00 -44.46
CA ARG A 47 -22.79 -1.67 -44.82
C ARG A 47 -23.79 -2.10 -43.74
N ASP A 48 -23.41 -3.06 -42.89
CA ASP A 48 -24.25 -3.47 -41.77
C ASP A 48 -24.10 -2.49 -40.59
N THR A 49 -25.07 -1.56 -40.50
CA THR A 49 -25.08 -0.55 -39.44
C THR A 49 -25.10 -1.16 -38.03
N ASN A 50 -25.78 -2.28 -37.82
CA ASN A 50 -25.84 -2.94 -36.52
C ASN A 50 -24.50 -3.55 -36.15
N MET A 51 -23.81 -4.18 -37.11
CA MET A 51 -22.46 -4.71 -36.91
C MET A 51 -21.50 -3.59 -36.52
N ILE A 52 -21.55 -2.46 -37.20
CA ILE A 52 -20.68 -1.31 -36.92
C ILE A 52 -20.99 -0.70 -35.54
N LEU A 53 -22.24 -0.53 -35.15
CA LEU A 53 -22.63 -0.01 -33.84
C LEU A 53 -22.15 -0.92 -32.69
N GLN A 54 -22.17 -2.22 -32.89
CA GLN A 54 -21.75 -3.20 -31.89
C GLN A 54 -20.26 -3.56 -31.97
N TYR A 55 -19.55 -3.03 -32.99
CA TYR A 55 -18.14 -3.35 -33.20
C TYR A 55 -17.28 -3.08 -31.98
N GLY A 56 -16.65 -4.11 -31.40
CA GLY A 56 -15.82 -4.01 -30.21
C GLY A 56 -16.55 -3.59 -28.92
N ALA A 57 -17.89 -3.51 -28.92
CA ALA A 57 -18.66 -3.05 -27.75
C ALA A 57 -18.48 -3.97 -26.53
N ALA A 58 -18.30 -5.27 -26.73
CA ALA A 58 -18.02 -6.20 -25.64
C ALA A 58 -16.65 -5.91 -24.99
N ALA A 59 -15.61 -5.69 -25.80
CA ALA A 59 -14.28 -5.33 -25.31
C ALA A 59 -14.29 -3.98 -24.58
N GLN A 60 -15.00 -2.97 -25.09
CA GLN A 60 -15.18 -1.68 -24.39
C GLN A 60 -15.88 -1.85 -23.03
N LYS A 61 -16.94 -2.66 -22.98
CA LYS A 61 -17.66 -2.95 -21.73
C LYS A 61 -16.78 -3.65 -20.70
N ASN A 62 -15.92 -4.57 -21.16
CA ASN A 62 -14.96 -5.27 -20.30
C ASN A 62 -13.98 -4.30 -19.65
N VAL A 63 -13.41 -3.37 -20.41
CA VAL A 63 -12.50 -2.33 -19.87
C VAL A 63 -13.23 -1.38 -18.92
N ALA A 64 -14.45 -0.97 -19.25
CA ALA A 64 -15.24 -0.09 -18.37
C ALA A 64 -15.57 -0.76 -17.05
N GLY A 65 -16.05 -2.02 -17.06
CA GLY A 65 -16.32 -2.79 -15.85
C GLY A 65 -15.07 -3.07 -15.02
N PHE A 66 -13.94 -3.31 -15.67
CA PHE A 66 -12.65 -3.43 -15.02
C PHE A 66 -12.25 -2.13 -14.31
N SER A 67 -12.36 -0.99 -15.00
CA SER A 67 -12.05 0.34 -14.42
C SER A 67 -12.90 0.64 -13.19
N GLU A 68 -14.20 0.33 -13.26
CA GLU A 68 -15.11 0.52 -12.12
C GLU A 68 -14.74 -0.39 -10.94
N SER A 69 -14.39 -1.66 -11.21
CA SER A 69 -13.95 -2.59 -10.18
C SER A 69 -12.67 -2.11 -9.50
N ALA A 70 -11.67 -1.65 -10.28
CA ALA A 70 -10.43 -1.08 -9.77
C ALA A 70 -10.70 0.13 -8.86
N LEU A 71 -11.55 1.06 -9.32
CA LEU A 71 -11.91 2.26 -8.56
C LEU A 71 -12.61 1.92 -7.24
N ASN A 72 -13.54 0.97 -7.26
CA ASN A 72 -14.27 0.56 -6.06
C ASN A 72 -13.32 -0.08 -5.03
N ASN A 73 -12.36 -0.88 -5.46
CA ASN A 73 -11.36 -1.47 -4.58
C ASN A 73 -10.45 -0.40 -3.93
N VAL A 74 -10.04 0.63 -4.68
CA VAL A 74 -9.24 1.73 -4.13
C VAL A 74 -10.05 2.55 -3.11
N ARG A 75 -11.33 2.84 -3.41
CA ARG A 75 -12.21 3.63 -2.52
C ARG A 75 -12.58 2.92 -1.23
N SER A 76 -12.64 1.59 -1.22
CA SER A 76 -12.98 0.80 -0.04
C SER A 76 -11.81 0.62 0.92
N LYS A 77 -10.59 1.01 0.54
CA LYS A 77 -9.38 0.87 1.37
C LYS A 77 -9.23 2.04 2.31
N ASP A 78 -9.30 1.77 3.60
CA ASP A 78 -8.91 2.72 4.63
C ASP A 78 -7.45 2.47 5.07
N LEU A 79 -6.51 2.88 4.22
CA LEU A 79 -5.08 2.89 4.59
C LEU A 79 -4.80 3.84 5.76
N GLY A 80 -5.74 4.74 6.08
CA GLY A 80 -5.68 5.62 7.24
C GLY A 80 -5.75 4.86 8.56
N GLU A 81 -6.54 3.79 8.66
CA GLU A 81 -6.61 2.93 9.86
C GLU A 81 -5.26 2.25 10.14
N ILE A 82 -4.61 1.70 9.11
CA ILE A 82 -3.28 1.09 9.24
C ILE A 82 -2.25 2.12 9.73
N GLY A 83 -2.26 3.33 9.15
CA GLY A 83 -1.40 4.42 9.58
C GLY A 83 -1.66 4.85 11.03
N GLN A 84 -2.93 4.85 11.45
CA GLN A 84 -3.32 5.14 12.83
C GLN A 84 -2.84 4.04 13.79
N ASP A 85 -2.99 2.77 13.44
CA ASP A 85 -2.54 1.66 14.27
C ASP A 85 -1.02 1.64 14.43
N LEU A 86 -0.27 1.87 13.36
CA LEU A 86 1.19 2.03 13.42
C LEU A 86 1.59 3.25 14.27
N SER A 87 0.86 4.35 14.17
CA SER A 87 1.10 5.55 14.99
C SER A 87 0.77 5.31 16.46
N ARG A 88 -0.35 4.63 16.75
CA ARG A 88 -0.73 4.22 18.12
C ARG A 88 0.32 3.28 18.70
N LEU A 89 0.81 2.32 17.93
CA LEU A 89 1.89 1.43 18.35
C LEU A 89 3.12 2.24 18.80
N VAL A 90 3.57 3.19 17.99
CA VAL A 90 4.72 4.05 18.34
C VAL A 90 4.46 4.85 19.61
N VAL A 91 3.27 5.39 19.80
CA VAL A 91 2.90 6.14 21.01
C VAL A 91 2.90 5.25 22.25
N GLU A 92 2.31 4.06 22.17
CA GLU A 92 2.30 3.09 23.29
C GLU A 92 3.73 2.65 23.65
N LEU A 93 4.56 2.34 22.66
CA LEU A 93 5.96 1.90 22.90
C LEU A 93 6.82 3.03 23.49
N LYS A 94 6.64 4.29 23.08
CA LYS A 94 7.36 5.45 23.62
C LYS A 94 6.84 5.88 24.98
N GLY A 95 5.53 5.78 25.23
CA GLY A 95 4.89 6.25 26.47
C GLY A 95 5.41 5.58 27.73
N PHE A 96 6.06 4.43 27.62
CA PHE A 96 6.71 3.75 28.74
C PHE A 96 8.06 4.40 29.14
N GLY A 97 8.79 5.00 28.20
CA GLY A 97 10.12 5.61 28.46
C GLY A 97 10.04 7.02 29.03
N ASP A 98 9.01 7.79 28.66
CA ASP A 98 8.89 9.22 28.99
C ASP A 98 8.34 9.51 30.41
N SER A 99 7.87 8.49 31.12
CA SER A 99 7.27 8.68 32.45
C SER A 99 8.28 9.01 33.56
N ASP A 100 9.57 8.79 33.37
CA ASP A 100 10.61 9.03 34.35
C ASP A 100 11.23 10.46 34.26
N GLU A 101 11.20 11.13 33.10
CA GLU A 101 11.79 12.46 32.95
C GLU A 101 10.89 13.63 33.36
N LYS A 102 9.56 13.47 33.41
CA LYS A 102 8.61 14.56 33.68
C LYS A 102 8.14 14.67 35.10
N LYS A 103 8.54 13.79 36.01
CA LYS A 103 8.24 13.94 37.45
C LYS A 103 9.41 14.58 38.18
N GLY A 104 9.51 15.91 38.03
CA GLY A 104 10.43 16.72 38.83
C GLY A 104 10.25 16.49 40.33
N LEU A 105 11.30 16.75 41.11
CA LEU A 105 11.52 16.87 42.58
C LEU A 105 10.43 16.38 43.55
N MET A 106 9.17 16.24 43.16
CA MET A 106 8.05 15.75 44.01
C MET A 106 7.94 14.21 44.04
N GLY A 107 8.73 13.47 43.21
CA GLY A 107 8.75 12.02 43.18
C GLY A 107 9.71 11.35 44.18
N LEU A 108 10.54 12.13 44.85
CA LEU A 108 11.59 11.63 45.78
C LEU A 108 11.08 11.00 47.08
N PHE A 109 9.79 11.15 47.40
CA PHE A 109 9.20 10.64 48.66
C PHE A 109 8.25 9.42 48.49
N LYS A 110 8.09 8.82 47.32
CA LYS A 110 7.36 7.56 47.20
C LYS A 110 8.28 6.39 47.57
N LYS A 111 7.93 5.70 48.67
CA LYS A 111 8.61 4.51 49.17
C LYS A 111 8.98 3.55 48.03
N ALA A 112 10.24 3.08 48.02
CA ALA A 112 10.82 2.21 46.99
C ALA A 112 9.99 0.96 46.66
N GLY A 113 9.13 0.48 47.57
CA GLY A 113 8.26 -0.68 47.37
C GLY A 113 7.16 -0.54 46.33
N ASN A 114 6.72 0.67 45.99
CA ASN A 114 5.60 0.90 45.04
C ASN A 114 6.07 1.11 43.59
N ARG A 115 7.37 1.26 43.36
CA ARG A 115 7.87 1.55 42.01
C ARG A 115 7.81 0.33 41.09
N LEU A 116 8.24 -0.84 41.56
CA LEU A 116 8.19 -2.07 40.76
C LEU A 116 6.75 -2.48 40.43
N GLU A 117 5.84 -2.39 41.39
CA GLU A 117 4.42 -2.67 41.15
C GLU A 117 3.79 -1.68 40.17
N SER A 118 4.12 -0.38 40.28
CA SER A 118 3.69 0.63 39.33
C SER A 118 4.22 0.36 37.93
N MET A 119 5.50 -0.04 37.77
CA MET A 119 6.09 -0.41 36.49
C MET A 119 5.43 -1.66 35.92
N LYS A 120 5.19 -2.70 36.72
CA LYS A 120 4.48 -3.91 36.27
C LYS A 120 3.05 -3.59 35.79
N ALA A 121 2.32 -2.79 36.54
CA ALA A 121 0.97 -2.39 36.15
C ALA A 121 0.95 -1.58 34.85
N GLN A 122 1.90 -0.66 34.69
CA GLN A 122 2.06 0.12 33.47
C GLN A 122 2.45 -0.78 32.28
N TYR A 123 3.38 -1.71 32.47
CA TYR A 123 3.77 -2.70 31.47
C TYR A 123 2.58 -3.52 31.00
N SER A 124 1.81 -4.12 31.95
CA SER A 124 0.65 -4.93 31.60
C SER A 124 -0.41 -4.15 30.81
N LYS A 125 -0.61 -2.87 31.15
CA LYS A 125 -1.54 -2.01 30.40
C LYS A 125 -1.06 -1.76 28.97
N VAL A 126 0.23 -1.40 28.79
CA VAL A 126 0.80 -1.16 27.47
C VAL A 126 0.85 -2.46 26.67
N GLU A 127 1.21 -3.58 27.28
CA GLU A 127 1.22 -4.89 26.64
C GLU A 127 -0.16 -5.27 26.09
N ALA A 128 -1.23 -5.07 26.90
CA ALA A 128 -2.60 -5.34 26.44
C ALA A 128 -3.03 -4.43 25.26
N ASN A 129 -2.59 -3.17 25.23
CA ASN A 129 -2.85 -2.27 24.11
C ASN A 129 -2.05 -2.66 22.87
N VAL A 130 -0.78 -3.00 23.03
CA VAL A 130 0.11 -3.48 21.94
C VAL A 130 -0.45 -4.77 21.34
N GLU A 131 -0.97 -5.68 22.17
CA GLU A 131 -1.57 -6.93 21.69
C GLU A 131 -2.79 -6.67 20.80
N LYS A 132 -3.69 -5.73 21.19
CA LYS A 132 -4.84 -5.34 20.37
C LYS A 132 -4.42 -4.72 19.05
N ILE A 133 -3.40 -3.85 19.08
CA ILE A 133 -2.86 -3.22 17.87
C ILE A 133 -2.22 -4.30 16.98
N SER A 134 -1.49 -5.25 17.54
CA SER A 134 -0.90 -6.37 16.80
C SER A 134 -1.96 -7.18 16.05
N GLN A 135 -3.05 -7.55 16.73
CA GLN A 135 -4.16 -8.28 16.11
C GLN A 135 -4.83 -7.49 14.99
N SER A 136 -5.01 -6.18 15.16
CA SER A 136 -5.52 -5.30 14.10
C SER A 136 -4.57 -5.25 12.90
N LEU A 137 -3.27 -5.09 13.14
CA LEU A 137 -2.25 -5.08 12.09
C LEU A 137 -2.16 -6.42 11.34
N GLU A 138 -2.30 -7.55 12.03
CA GLU A 138 -2.36 -8.88 11.39
C GLU A 138 -3.57 -9.00 10.45
N GLN A 139 -4.74 -8.51 10.85
CA GLN A 139 -5.93 -8.50 9.99
C GLN A 139 -5.73 -7.61 8.76
N HIS A 140 -5.13 -6.43 8.94
CA HIS A 140 -4.78 -5.56 7.83
C HIS A 140 -3.78 -6.23 6.88
N GLN A 141 -2.76 -6.93 7.40
CA GLN A 141 -1.79 -7.66 6.59
C GLN A 141 -2.46 -8.74 5.73
N ILE A 142 -3.39 -9.51 6.30
CA ILE A 142 -4.15 -10.54 5.57
C ILE A 142 -4.98 -9.89 4.44
N THR A 143 -5.59 -8.76 4.70
CA THR A 143 -6.39 -8.02 3.70
C THR A 143 -5.51 -7.51 2.58
N LEU A 144 -4.39 -6.86 2.90
CA LEU A 144 -3.44 -6.36 1.91
C LEU A 144 -2.83 -7.47 1.04
N LEU A 145 -2.55 -8.65 1.61
CA LEU A 145 -2.07 -9.80 0.84
C LEU A 145 -3.09 -10.29 -0.18
N LYS A 146 -4.38 -10.30 0.17
CA LYS A 146 -5.46 -10.61 -0.78
C LYS A 146 -5.55 -9.57 -1.89
N ASP A 147 -5.38 -8.30 -1.54
CA ASP A 147 -5.41 -7.19 -2.49
C ASP A 147 -4.23 -7.26 -3.48
N VAL A 148 -3.02 -7.57 -3.00
CA VAL A 148 -1.86 -7.79 -3.88
C VAL A 148 -2.13 -8.91 -4.89
N ALA A 149 -2.68 -10.04 -4.45
CA ALA A 149 -3.04 -11.14 -5.33
C ALA A 149 -4.16 -10.76 -6.32
N MET A 150 -5.14 -9.98 -5.88
CA MET A 150 -6.19 -9.45 -6.75
C MET A 150 -5.63 -8.51 -7.81
N PHE A 151 -4.70 -7.61 -7.44
CA PHE A 151 -4.06 -6.71 -8.41
C PHE A 151 -3.23 -7.44 -9.45
N ASP A 152 -2.60 -8.57 -9.12
CA ASP A 152 -1.96 -9.41 -10.11
C ASP A 152 -2.97 -9.94 -11.14
N GLN A 153 -4.10 -10.48 -10.68
CA GLN A 153 -5.15 -10.95 -11.58
C GLN A 153 -5.73 -9.81 -12.44
N MET A 154 -5.91 -8.64 -11.84
CA MET A 154 -6.37 -7.45 -12.55
C MET A 154 -5.38 -7.01 -13.63
N TYR A 155 -4.09 -7.04 -13.36
CA TYR A 155 -3.06 -6.70 -14.34
C TYR A 155 -3.10 -7.65 -15.56
N GLU A 156 -3.16 -8.95 -15.32
CA GLU A 156 -3.25 -9.95 -16.39
C GLU A 156 -4.53 -9.81 -17.22
N LEU A 157 -5.65 -9.55 -16.55
CA LEU A 157 -6.94 -9.33 -17.21
C LEU A 157 -6.92 -8.05 -18.07
N ASN A 158 -6.31 -6.98 -17.57
CA ASN A 158 -6.14 -5.74 -18.32
C ASN A 158 -5.28 -5.96 -19.58
N LEU A 159 -4.21 -6.75 -19.49
CA LEU A 159 -3.36 -7.11 -20.63
C LEU A 159 -4.16 -7.86 -21.70
N LYS A 160 -5.05 -8.77 -21.27
CA LYS A 160 -5.95 -9.48 -22.19
C LYS A 160 -6.90 -8.54 -22.92
N TYR A 161 -7.52 -7.60 -22.21
CA TYR A 161 -8.43 -6.61 -22.80
C TYR A 161 -7.71 -5.65 -23.76
N TYR A 162 -6.50 -5.26 -23.40
CA TYR A 162 -5.63 -4.47 -24.27
C TYR A 162 -5.35 -5.19 -25.59
N LYS A 163 -5.00 -6.47 -25.56
CA LYS A 163 -4.79 -7.29 -26.75
C LYS A 163 -6.07 -7.42 -27.59
N GLU A 164 -7.19 -7.72 -26.94
CA GLU A 164 -8.48 -7.85 -27.62
C GLU A 164 -8.85 -6.57 -28.38
N LEU A 165 -8.75 -5.41 -27.71
CA LEU A 165 -8.99 -4.10 -28.34
C LEU A 165 -8.03 -3.85 -29.49
N THR A 166 -6.76 -4.20 -29.35
CA THR A 166 -5.75 -4.04 -30.41
C THR A 166 -6.13 -4.87 -31.65
N MET A 167 -6.59 -6.12 -31.47
CA MET A 167 -7.04 -6.96 -32.57
C MET A 167 -8.26 -6.36 -33.31
N TYR A 168 -9.27 -5.84 -32.55
CA TYR A 168 -10.40 -5.15 -33.16
C TYR A 168 -9.95 -3.91 -33.94
N ILE A 169 -9.09 -3.07 -33.38
CA ILE A 169 -8.61 -1.86 -34.05
C ILE A 169 -7.87 -2.20 -35.35
N LEU A 170 -6.97 -3.19 -35.31
CA LEU A 170 -6.21 -3.61 -36.50
C LEU A 170 -7.11 -4.18 -37.59
N ALA A 171 -8.03 -5.09 -37.24
CA ALA A 171 -8.97 -5.65 -38.18
C ALA A 171 -9.89 -4.59 -38.80
N GLY A 172 -10.38 -3.65 -37.98
CA GLY A 172 -11.22 -2.54 -38.43
C GLY A 172 -10.48 -1.60 -39.38
N LYS A 173 -9.26 -1.20 -39.06
CA LYS A 173 -8.41 -0.35 -39.90
C LYS A 173 -8.13 -1.01 -41.25
N LYS A 174 -7.74 -2.28 -41.22
CA LYS A 174 -7.49 -3.04 -42.43
C LYS A 174 -8.72 -3.08 -43.32
N ARG A 175 -9.88 -3.44 -42.75
CA ARG A 175 -11.13 -3.49 -43.53
C ARG A 175 -11.50 -2.12 -44.09
N LEU A 176 -11.36 -1.05 -43.33
CA LEU A 176 -11.66 0.31 -43.77
C LEU A 176 -10.74 0.72 -44.94
N GLU A 177 -9.47 0.37 -44.90
CA GLU A 177 -8.51 0.63 -45.97
C GLU A 177 -8.86 -0.14 -47.25
N GLU A 178 -9.21 -1.44 -47.14
CA GLU A 178 -9.67 -2.26 -48.25
C GLU A 178 -10.93 -1.67 -48.92
N VAL A 179 -11.92 -1.27 -48.15
CA VAL A 179 -13.15 -0.68 -48.66
C VAL A 179 -12.87 0.68 -49.33
N ARG A 180 -12.01 1.51 -48.74
CA ARG A 180 -11.65 2.83 -49.30
C ARG A 180 -10.85 2.71 -50.59
N SER A 181 -9.87 1.80 -50.64
CA SER A 181 -9.02 1.61 -51.85
C SER A 181 -9.71 0.82 -52.95
N GLY A 182 -10.67 -0.02 -52.65
CA GLY A 182 -11.40 -0.85 -53.59
C GLY A 182 -12.77 -0.28 -53.91
N GLU A 183 -13.78 -0.72 -53.17
CA GLU A 183 -15.20 -0.49 -53.45
C GLU A 183 -15.59 1.00 -53.53
N LEU A 184 -15.04 1.82 -52.63
CA LEU A 184 -15.33 3.27 -52.62
C LEU A 184 -14.74 3.96 -53.85
N GLU A 185 -13.56 3.58 -54.25
CA GLU A 185 -12.89 4.12 -55.43
C GLU A 185 -13.58 3.69 -56.76
N GLU A 186 -14.14 2.46 -56.77
CA GLU A 186 -14.97 2.01 -57.92
C GLU A 186 -16.26 2.82 -58.03
N LEU A 187 -16.98 3.02 -56.89
CA LEU A 187 -18.17 3.87 -56.88
C LEU A 187 -17.88 5.33 -57.26
N ARG A 188 -16.75 5.89 -56.85
CA ARG A 188 -16.32 7.20 -57.25
C ARG A 188 -16.19 7.32 -58.75
N LYS A 189 -15.41 6.41 -59.36
CA LYS A 189 -15.22 6.37 -60.83
C LYS A 189 -16.54 6.19 -61.57
N LYS A 190 -17.44 5.36 -61.06
CA LYS A 190 -18.77 5.12 -61.66
C LYS A 190 -19.60 6.40 -61.60
N ALA A 191 -19.65 7.09 -60.49
CA ALA A 191 -20.38 8.35 -60.35
C ALA A 191 -19.84 9.43 -61.26
N GLU A 192 -18.50 9.55 -61.42
CA GLU A 192 -17.84 10.47 -62.34
C GLU A 192 -18.14 10.18 -63.81
N GLN A 193 -18.25 8.89 -64.20
CA GLN A 193 -18.51 8.48 -65.55
C GLN A 193 -19.98 8.57 -65.95
N SER A 194 -20.88 8.17 -65.04
CA SER A 194 -22.34 8.15 -65.32
C SER A 194 -22.97 9.54 -65.18
N GLY A 195 -22.45 10.40 -64.26
CA GLY A 195 -23.04 11.69 -63.94
C GLY A 195 -24.44 11.62 -63.37
N THR A 196 -24.94 10.44 -62.93
CA THR A 196 -26.26 10.24 -62.40
C THR A 196 -26.32 10.57 -60.91
N ALA A 197 -27.49 11.07 -60.45
CA ALA A 197 -27.68 11.34 -59.04
C ALA A 197 -27.70 10.05 -58.20
N GLU A 198 -28.10 8.94 -58.77
CA GLU A 198 -28.15 7.63 -58.12
C GLU A 198 -26.76 7.11 -57.80
N ASP A 199 -25.81 7.14 -58.73
CA ASP A 199 -24.46 6.72 -58.53
C ASP A 199 -23.69 7.66 -57.57
N ALA A 200 -23.92 8.98 -57.65
CA ALA A 200 -23.41 9.94 -56.69
C ALA A 200 -23.95 9.67 -55.26
N GLN A 201 -25.22 9.30 -55.12
CA GLN A 201 -25.81 8.98 -53.84
C GLN A 201 -25.18 7.69 -53.26
N ALA A 202 -25.04 6.64 -54.08
CA ALA A 202 -24.39 5.38 -53.64
C ALA A 202 -22.93 5.59 -53.14
N TYR A 203 -22.15 6.43 -53.81
CA TYR A 203 -20.86 6.85 -53.36
C TYR A 203 -20.89 7.56 -52.00
N ASN A 204 -21.76 8.57 -51.87
CA ASN A 204 -21.87 9.37 -50.64
C ASN A 204 -22.35 8.50 -49.46
N ASP A 205 -23.25 7.55 -49.70
CA ASP A 205 -23.72 6.62 -48.66
C ASP A 205 -22.59 5.77 -48.14
N LEU A 206 -21.73 5.20 -49.01
CA LEU A 206 -20.57 4.44 -48.59
C LEU A 206 -19.52 5.29 -47.87
N VAL A 207 -19.28 6.53 -48.31
CA VAL A 207 -18.43 7.52 -47.60
C VAL A 207 -18.91 7.70 -46.16
N ASN A 208 -20.23 7.91 -45.99
CA ASN A 208 -20.83 8.10 -44.68
C ASN A 208 -20.69 6.87 -43.77
N LEU A 209 -20.85 5.68 -44.32
CA LEU A 209 -20.65 4.41 -43.59
C LEU A 209 -19.20 4.24 -43.17
N CYS A 210 -18.25 4.48 -44.06
CA CYS A 210 -16.81 4.46 -43.74
C CYS A 210 -16.47 5.44 -42.62
N ASN A 211 -17.00 6.66 -42.66
CA ASN A 211 -16.74 7.68 -41.64
C ASN A 211 -17.34 7.28 -40.28
N ARG A 212 -18.50 6.64 -40.24
CA ARG A 212 -19.08 6.09 -39.01
C ARG A 212 -18.23 4.96 -38.42
N PHE A 213 -17.73 4.07 -39.29
CA PHE A 213 -16.86 3.00 -38.85
C PHE A 213 -15.51 3.52 -38.32
N GLU A 214 -14.92 4.48 -39.00
CA GLU A 214 -13.71 5.16 -38.54
C GLU A 214 -13.86 5.79 -37.15
N LYS A 215 -14.98 6.48 -36.90
CA LYS A 215 -15.29 7.00 -35.56
C LYS A 215 -15.37 5.87 -34.52
N LYS A 216 -15.98 4.74 -34.87
CA LYS A 216 -16.06 3.60 -33.96
C LYS A 216 -14.70 2.98 -33.65
N ILE A 217 -13.81 2.89 -34.66
CA ILE A 217 -12.43 2.48 -34.47
C ILE A 217 -11.70 3.44 -33.53
N HIS A 218 -11.90 4.76 -33.72
CA HIS A 218 -11.30 5.77 -32.86
C HIS A 218 -11.80 5.65 -31.41
N ASP A 219 -13.08 5.36 -31.16
CA ASP A 219 -13.61 5.11 -29.83
C ASP A 219 -12.95 3.90 -29.17
N LEU A 220 -12.61 2.85 -29.95
CA LEU A 220 -11.84 1.70 -29.46
C LEU A 220 -10.39 2.08 -29.12
N GLU A 221 -9.77 2.96 -29.89
CA GLU A 221 -8.42 3.48 -29.60
C GLU A 221 -8.40 4.24 -28.28
N LEU A 222 -9.39 5.10 -28.03
CA LEU A 222 -9.53 5.82 -26.76
C LEU A 222 -9.71 4.84 -25.58
N THR A 223 -10.55 3.81 -25.74
CA THR A 223 -10.73 2.78 -24.72
C THR A 223 -9.44 2.01 -24.47
N ARG A 224 -8.69 1.69 -25.54
CA ARG A 224 -7.39 1.03 -25.41
C ARG A 224 -6.38 1.89 -24.65
N MET A 225 -6.39 3.21 -24.86
CA MET A 225 -5.53 4.13 -24.12
C MET A 225 -5.83 4.10 -22.61
N VAL A 226 -7.09 4.00 -22.23
CA VAL A 226 -7.48 3.78 -20.81
C VAL A 226 -6.84 2.50 -20.28
N SER A 227 -6.93 1.39 -21.03
CA SER A 227 -6.30 0.12 -20.64
C SER A 227 -4.78 0.23 -20.46
N VAL A 228 -4.09 0.97 -21.35
CA VAL A 228 -2.63 1.23 -21.23
C VAL A 228 -2.30 1.96 -19.92
N GLN A 229 -3.10 2.97 -19.57
CA GLN A 229 -2.88 3.75 -18.34
C GLN A 229 -3.16 2.93 -17.07
N MET A 230 -4.11 2.01 -17.11
CA MET A 230 -4.49 1.18 -15.95
C MET A 230 -3.41 0.19 -15.53
N GLY A 231 -2.58 -0.30 -16.45
CA GLY A 231 -1.51 -1.25 -16.13
C GLY A 231 -0.53 -0.69 -15.08
N PRO A 232 0.16 0.43 -15.36
CA PRO A 232 1.05 1.08 -14.39
C PRO A 232 0.35 1.47 -13.09
N GLN A 233 -0.91 1.96 -13.15
CA GLN A 233 -1.69 2.33 -11.96
C GLN A 233 -1.95 1.12 -11.06
N THR A 234 -2.33 -0.01 -11.63
CA THR A 234 -2.53 -1.26 -10.88
C THR A 234 -1.24 -1.70 -10.19
N ARG A 235 -0.09 -1.62 -10.87
CA ARG A 235 1.22 -1.95 -10.28
C ARG A 235 1.63 -0.97 -9.18
N LEU A 236 1.32 0.32 -9.32
CA LEU A 236 1.57 1.31 -8.27
C LEU A 236 0.78 0.98 -7.00
N LEU A 237 -0.51 0.64 -7.13
CA LEU A 237 -1.35 0.24 -5.99
C LEU A 237 -0.81 -1.03 -5.32
N GLN A 238 -0.44 -2.02 -6.11
CA GLN A 238 0.16 -3.27 -5.62
C GLN A 238 1.45 -3.01 -4.85
N ASN A 239 2.33 -2.16 -5.35
CA ASN A 239 3.59 -1.80 -4.69
C ASN A 239 3.33 -1.08 -3.36
N ASN A 240 2.36 -0.18 -3.30
CA ASN A 240 1.99 0.51 -2.07
C ASN A 240 1.48 -0.47 -1.00
N ASP A 241 0.65 -1.44 -1.39
CA ASP A 241 0.17 -2.48 -0.49
C ASP A 241 1.32 -3.37 0.01
N THR A 242 2.23 -3.76 -0.87
CA THR A 242 3.42 -4.54 -0.53
C THR A 242 4.30 -3.81 0.49
N LEU A 243 4.58 -2.52 0.28
CA LEU A 243 5.33 -1.69 1.23
C LEU A 243 4.64 -1.61 2.59
N MET A 244 3.31 -1.55 2.62
CA MET A 244 2.55 -1.51 3.86
C MET A 244 2.61 -2.86 4.59
N ILE A 245 2.52 -3.98 3.87
CA ILE A 245 2.72 -5.35 4.40
C ILE A 245 4.09 -5.46 5.06
N GLU A 246 5.15 -5.00 4.40
CA GLU A 246 6.52 -5.03 4.93
C GLU A 246 6.66 -4.23 6.22
N LYS A 247 6.05 -3.03 6.29
CA LYS A 247 6.05 -2.20 7.50
C LYS A 247 5.30 -2.87 8.66
N ILE A 248 4.13 -3.46 8.39
CA ILE A 248 3.37 -4.22 9.37
C ILE A 248 4.20 -5.40 9.87
N GLN A 249 4.74 -6.20 8.96
CA GLN A 249 5.56 -7.36 9.29
C GLN A 249 6.78 -6.98 10.14
N SER A 250 7.50 -5.93 9.76
CA SER A 250 8.62 -5.43 10.54
C SER A 250 8.20 -4.99 11.95
N SER A 251 7.04 -4.39 12.10
CA SER A 251 6.51 -4.00 13.41
C SER A 251 6.19 -5.21 14.27
N LEU A 252 5.52 -6.22 13.71
CA LEU A 252 5.09 -7.44 14.41
C LEU A 252 6.27 -8.34 14.78
N VAL A 253 7.24 -8.53 13.87
CA VAL A 253 8.33 -9.51 14.04
C VAL A 253 9.56 -8.91 14.73
N ASN A 254 9.82 -7.62 14.57
CA ASN A 254 11.03 -6.99 15.09
C ASN A 254 10.74 -5.97 16.20
N THR A 255 9.89 -4.98 15.93
CA THR A 255 9.72 -3.83 16.84
C THR A 255 9.06 -4.23 18.15
N ILE A 256 7.96 -4.98 18.10
CA ILE A 256 7.21 -5.40 19.30
C ILE A 256 8.02 -6.39 20.15
N PRO A 257 8.65 -7.45 19.60
CA PRO A 257 9.47 -8.36 20.39
C PRO A 257 10.71 -7.68 21.01
N LEU A 258 11.35 -6.77 20.27
CA LEU A 258 12.47 -6.00 20.81
C LEU A 258 12.03 -5.14 22.00
N TRP A 259 10.90 -4.45 21.90
CA TRP A 259 10.33 -3.67 23.00
C TRP A 259 10.00 -4.56 24.19
N LYS A 260 9.32 -5.71 23.98
CA LYS A 260 9.03 -6.68 25.06
C LYS A 260 10.31 -7.12 25.77
N SER A 261 11.35 -7.44 25.02
CA SER A 261 12.66 -7.80 25.57
C SER A 261 13.28 -6.70 26.43
N GLN A 262 13.21 -5.47 25.98
CA GLN A 262 13.73 -4.31 26.73
C GLN A 262 12.93 -4.07 28.02
N MET A 263 11.63 -4.28 28.00
CA MET A 263 10.78 -4.17 29.19
C MET A 263 11.11 -5.22 30.24
N VAL A 264 11.35 -6.46 29.82
CA VAL A 264 11.78 -7.54 30.71
C VAL A 264 13.11 -7.19 31.38
N LEU A 265 14.07 -6.65 30.64
CA LEU A 265 15.34 -6.18 31.20
C LEU A 265 15.16 -5.03 32.19
N ALA A 266 14.34 -4.04 31.87
CA ALA A 266 14.05 -2.89 32.74
C ALA A 266 13.40 -3.34 34.07
N LEU A 267 12.44 -4.24 34.00
CA LEU A 267 11.80 -4.82 35.20
C LEU A 267 12.79 -5.64 36.01
N GLY A 268 13.66 -6.44 35.37
CA GLY A 268 14.70 -7.22 36.02
C GLY A 268 15.74 -6.36 36.76
N LEU A 269 16.18 -5.27 36.12
CA LEU A 269 17.09 -4.30 36.76
C LEU A 269 16.46 -3.60 37.94
N GLU A 270 15.19 -3.19 37.88
CA GLU A 270 14.51 -2.55 39.02
C GLU A 270 14.30 -3.55 40.17
N HIS A 271 13.98 -4.82 39.87
CA HIS A 271 13.91 -5.89 40.87
C HIS A 271 15.26 -6.12 41.58
N SER A 272 16.35 -6.18 40.80
CA SER A 272 17.71 -6.32 41.37
C SER A 272 18.09 -5.13 42.24
N ARG A 273 17.73 -3.90 41.82
CA ARG A 273 17.98 -2.69 42.60
C ARG A 273 17.24 -2.69 43.92
N GLN A 274 15.98 -3.16 43.94
CA GLN A 274 15.21 -3.28 45.18
C GLN A 274 15.80 -4.32 46.13
N ALA A 275 16.24 -5.47 45.59
CA ALA A 275 16.90 -6.51 46.40
C ALA A 275 18.21 -5.98 47.05
N THR A 276 19.02 -5.25 46.27
CA THR A 276 20.27 -4.63 46.78
C THR A 276 19.96 -3.58 47.84
N ALA A 277 18.93 -2.74 47.64
CA ALA A 277 18.55 -1.73 48.67
C ALA A 277 18.02 -2.39 49.94
N ALA A 278 17.24 -3.48 49.84
CA ALA A 278 16.80 -4.24 51.01
C ALA A 278 17.96 -4.87 51.77
N GLN A 279 18.94 -5.44 51.06
CA GLN A 279 20.17 -6.01 51.67
C GLN A 279 20.99 -4.93 52.39
N SER A 280 21.14 -3.74 51.78
CA SER A 280 21.85 -2.62 52.43
C SER A 280 21.14 -2.19 53.71
N ALA A 281 19.80 -2.09 53.71
CA ALA A 281 19.03 -1.74 54.88
C ALA A 281 19.14 -2.77 56.00
N VAL A 282 19.14 -4.07 55.66
CA VAL A 282 19.40 -5.14 56.66
C VAL A 282 20.83 -5.03 57.24
N THR A 283 21.83 -4.77 56.40
CA THR A 283 23.20 -4.62 56.84
C THR A 283 23.34 -3.41 57.78
N GLU A 284 22.72 -2.29 57.44
CA GLU A 284 22.76 -1.08 58.26
C GLU A 284 22.06 -1.30 59.61
N MET A 285 20.88 -1.94 59.59
CA MET A 285 20.18 -2.31 60.82
C MET A 285 21.00 -3.26 61.70
N THR A 286 21.66 -4.26 61.10
CA THR A 286 22.53 -5.17 61.83
C THR A 286 23.71 -4.42 62.46
N ASN A 287 24.35 -3.50 61.74
CA ASN A 287 25.41 -2.67 62.28
C ASN A 287 24.94 -1.75 63.42
N GLU A 288 23.75 -1.17 63.33
CA GLU A 288 23.19 -0.39 64.43
C GLU A 288 22.91 -1.26 65.66
N LEU A 289 22.35 -2.45 65.49
CA LEU A 289 22.15 -3.39 66.59
C LEU A 289 23.45 -3.83 67.28
N LEU A 290 24.47 -4.10 66.48
CA LEU A 290 25.79 -4.46 67.00
C LEU A 290 26.39 -3.29 67.80
N LYS A 291 26.26 -2.05 67.29
CA LYS A 291 26.70 -0.87 67.98
C LYS A 291 25.97 -0.63 69.31
N LYS A 292 24.62 -0.75 69.31
CA LYS A 292 23.80 -0.68 70.54
C LYS A 292 24.22 -1.76 71.55
N ASN A 293 24.45 -2.99 71.11
CA ASN A 293 24.91 -4.04 71.98
C ASN A 293 26.28 -3.78 72.58
N ALA A 294 27.21 -3.26 71.78
CA ALA A 294 28.56 -2.82 72.28
C ALA A 294 28.45 -1.70 73.30
N ASP A 295 27.61 -0.71 73.06
CA ASP A 295 27.38 0.41 73.97
C ASP A 295 26.72 -0.08 75.27
N THR A 296 25.76 -1.03 75.21
CA THR A 296 25.09 -1.62 76.39
C THR A 296 26.10 -2.43 77.23
N LEU A 297 26.95 -3.23 76.59
CA LEU A 297 28.04 -3.97 77.27
C LEU A 297 29.02 -3.06 77.93
N LYS A 298 29.42 -1.97 77.29
CA LYS A 298 30.30 -0.97 77.80
C LYS A 298 29.69 -0.24 79.03
N MET A 299 28.41 0.11 78.98
CA MET A 299 27.72 0.70 80.14
C MET A 299 27.56 -0.30 81.30
N GLY A 300 27.25 -1.58 81.01
CA GLY A 300 27.20 -2.66 82.02
C GLY A 300 28.55 -2.89 82.71
N THR A 301 29.67 -2.90 81.97
CA THR A 301 31.00 -3.03 82.52
C THR A 301 31.43 -1.82 83.35
N ILE A 302 31.03 -0.62 82.96
CA ILE A 302 31.27 0.62 83.74
C ILE A 302 30.45 0.64 85.01
N ALA A 303 29.19 0.17 84.96
CA ALA A 303 28.32 0.09 86.14
C ALA A 303 28.89 -0.94 87.19
N THR A 304 29.30 -2.12 86.72
CA THR A 304 29.87 -3.18 87.52
C THR A 304 31.24 -2.74 88.14
N ALA A 305 32.05 -1.97 87.40
CA ALA A 305 33.28 -1.43 87.93
C ALA A 305 33.04 -0.35 89.00
N LYS A 306 31.99 0.44 88.93
CA LYS A 306 31.61 1.46 89.93
C LYS A 306 30.97 0.86 91.21
N GLU A 307 30.40 -0.32 91.15
CA GLU A 307 29.90 -1.05 92.32
C GLU A 307 30.96 -1.84 93.07
N ALA A 308 32.16 -1.99 92.46
CA ALA A 308 33.31 -2.72 93.07
C ALA A 308 34.36 -1.76 93.75
N GLU A 309 34.16 -0.46 93.66
CA GLU A 309 34.91 0.58 94.49
C GLU A 309 34.08 0.94 95.72
#